data_a6a7c903ba8bf8193896493d4d8fb205
#
_entry.id   a6a7c903ba8bf8193896493d4d8fb205
#
_cell.length_a   1.000
_cell.length_b   1.000
_cell.length_c   1.000
_cell.angle_alpha   90.00
_cell.angle_beta   90.00
_cell.angle_gamma   90.00
#
_symmetry.space_group_name_H-M   'P 1'
#
loop_
_entity.id
_entity.type
_entity.pdbx_description
1 polymer ?
#
loop_
_entity_poly.entity_id
_entity_poly.type
_entity_poly.pdbx_seq_one_letter_code
_entity_poly.pdbx_strand_id
1 'polypeptide(L)'
;LSRKIIPGLRSYGLGRLAESLGIQITDRHRAGGDAAATARIFDLLLKRDKDNYILRSLKHNSGETILPPNLSKEEFDQLPAKAGVYYFHNGRGQIIYVGKAANIKKRIAGHFTGDAREWNRSRIRNEIHRITYQLTGNELIALILESQEIRRLWPKYNLAQKYRLDEWGIYCYEDRNGYVRFTVNNVARGTRPLIRFSSKGDAWNFLWDKVRTYELCPKLSGLQLSRELCFEYQTGNCHGACMCVEPQQLYNSRCQEAIRSVTDEGNSVAIIGKGRNAREQSLVLVERGKYLGFGFLDRKAPVEDFEFVRGVISPGVETPTVQNLINSYLMNPRGEHLVVY
;
A
#
# COMPACT_ATOMS: atom_id res chain seq x y z
N LEU A 1 8.78 -29.52 9.34
CA LEU A 1 8.33 -30.89 9.26
C LEU A 1 7.76 -31.37 10.62
N SER A 2 8.55 -31.36 11.68
CA SER A 2 8.15 -31.90 12.99
C SER A 2 6.85 -31.31 13.55
N ARG A 3 6.65 -29.98 13.41
CA ARG A 3 5.38 -29.33 13.85
C ARG A 3 4.13 -29.81 13.11
N LYS A 4 4.28 -30.30 11.88
CA LYS A 4 3.16 -30.75 11.05
C LYS A 4 2.85 -32.22 11.28
N ILE A 5 3.90 -33.05 11.44
CA ILE A 5 3.75 -34.49 11.59
C ILE A 5 3.46 -34.84 13.05
N ILE A 6 3.99 -34.07 14.02
CA ILE A 6 3.81 -34.25 15.45
C ILE A 6 3.36 -32.92 16.07
N PRO A 7 2.10 -32.50 15.91
CA PRO A 7 1.59 -31.26 16.49
C PRO A 7 1.46 -31.35 18.02
N GLY A 8 1.40 -30.20 18.70
CA GLY A 8 1.09 -30.14 20.14
C GLY A 8 2.29 -30.11 21.08
N LEU A 9 3.52 -30.17 20.61
CA LEU A 9 4.70 -30.06 21.47
C LEU A 9 4.99 -28.59 21.87
N ARG A 10 5.40 -28.36 23.11
CA ARG A 10 5.74 -27.02 23.64
C ARG A 10 6.93 -26.38 22.92
N SER A 11 7.86 -27.16 22.38
CA SER A 11 9.05 -26.68 21.67
C SER A 11 9.50 -27.69 20.62
N TYR A 12 10.02 -27.18 19.50
CA TYR A 12 10.54 -27.97 18.38
C TYR A 12 12.03 -27.73 18.13
N GLY A 13 12.73 -27.12 19.10
CA GLY A 13 14.20 -27.08 19.09
C GLY A 13 14.78 -28.50 19.24
N LEU A 14 15.90 -28.80 18.55
CA LEU A 14 16.45 -30.15 18.39
C LEU A 14 16.52 -30.92 19.72
N GLY A 15 17.07 -30.32 20.78
CA GLY A 15 17.22 -30.97 22.08
C GLY A 15 15.89 -31.33 22.75
N ARG A 16 14.94 -30.37 22.81
CA ARG A 16 13.61 -30.61 23.41
C ARG A 16 12.72 -31.53 22.58
N LEU A 17 12.88 -31.48 21.26
CA LEU A 17 12.18 -32.39 20.35
C LEU A 17 12.69 -33.82 20.51
N ALA A 18 14.03 -34.02 20.57
CA ALA A 18 14.64 -35.32 20.81
C ALA A 18 14.19 -35.91 22.16
N GLU A 19 14.20 -35.09 23.22
CA GLU A 19 13.74 -35.49 24.57
C GLU A 19 12.27 -35.92 24.53
N SER A 20 11.38 -35.13 23.90
CA SER A 20 9.94 -35.50 23.80
C SER A 20 9.68 -36.73 22.96
N LEU A 21 10.60 -37.14 22.10
CA LEU A 21 10.53 -38.33 21.24
C LEU A 21 11.31 -39.52 21.81
N GLY A 22 11.92 -39.40 22.99
CA GLY A 22 12.73 -40.43 23.60
C GLY A 22 14.06 -40.71 22.91
N ILE A 23 14.59 -39.74 22.13
CA ILE A 23 15.85 -39.85 21.39
C ILE A 23 16.98 -39.28 22.25
N GLN A 24 17.91 -40.13 22.68
CA GLN A 24 19.11 -39.67 23.39
C GLN A 24 20.10 -39.02 22.41
N ILE A 25 20.57 -37.80 22.74
CA ILE A 25 21.62 -37.10 22.00
C ILE A 25 22.94 -37.33 22.74
N THR A 26 23.84 -38.06 22.14
CA THR A 26 25.24 -38.15 22.56
C THR A 26 26.02 -37.00 21.97
N ASP A 27 26.87 -36.35 22.74
CA ASP A 27 27.71 -35.21 22.31
C ASP A 27 26.93 -33.97 21.82
N ARG A 28 25.99 -33.50 22.66
CA ARG A 28 25.22 -32.29 22.40
C ARG A 28 26.12 -31.08 22.19
N HIS A 29 25.79 -30.24 21.20
CA HIS A 29 26.58 -29.08 20.73
C HIS A 29 27.85 -29.43 19.95
N ARG A 30 28.07 -30.68 19.60
CA ARG A 30 29.03 -31.11 18.57
C ARG A 30 28.27 -31.47 17.28
N ALA A 31 28.83 -31.03 16.15
CA ALA A 31 28.19 -31.18 14.83
C ALA A 31 27.75 -32.63 14.53
N GLY A 32 28.52 -33.62 14.94
CA GLY A 32 28.22 -35.04 14.76
C GLY A 32 27.02 -35.54 15.57
N GLY A 33 26.93 -35.15 16.86
CA GLY A 33 25.82 -35.54 17.74
C GLY A 33 24.50 -34.90 17.33
N ASP A 34 24.52 -33.63 16.97
CA ASP A 34 23.34 -32.92 16.48
C ASP A 34 22.86 -33.46 15.10
N ALA A 35 23.79 -33.83 14.20
CA ALA A 35 23.48 -34.44 12.91
C ALA A 35 22.84 -35.83 13.09
N ALA A 36 23.41 -36.69 13.96
CA ALA A 36 22.86 -38.02 14.26
C ALA A 36 21.46 -37.95 14.88
N ALA A 37 21.24 -37.02 15.82
CA ALA A 37 19.92 -36.78 16.41
C ALA A 37 18.90 -36.31 15.37
N THR A 38 19.30 -35.40 14.47
CA THR A 38 18.48 -34.92 13.37
C THR A 38 18.06 -36.03 12.43
N ALA A 39 19.00 -36.92 12.06
CA ALA A 39 18.73 -38.08 11.20
C ALA A 39 17.72 -39.05 11.86
N ARG A 40 17.88 -39.35 13.15
CA ARG A 40 16.94 -40.21 13.89
C ARG A 40 15.54 -39.60 13.98
N ILE A 41 15.47 -38.28 14.26
CA ILE A 41 14.18 -37.56 14.24
C ILE A 41 13.55 -37.61 12.86
N PHE A 42 14.33 -37.43 11.79
CA PHE A 42 13.83 -37.49 10.42
C PHE A 42 13.30 -38.86 10.04
N ASP A 43 13.99 -39.94 10.41
CA ASP A 43 13.52 -41.30 10.20
C ASP A 43 12.18 -41.57 10.93
N LEU A 44 12.04 -41.09 12.17
CA LEU A 44 10.81 -41.18 12.93
C LEU A 44 9.67 -40.38 12.30
N LEU A 45 9.96 -39.19 11.74
CA LEU A 45 9.01 -38.39 11.01
C LEU A 45 8.54 -39.09 9.72
N LEU A 46 9.45 -39.73 8.96
CA LEU A 46 9.11 -40.54 7.79
C LEU A 46 8.13 -41.66 8.12
N LYS A 47 8.36 -42.36 9.25
CA LYS A 47 7.48 -43.45 9.71
C LYS A 47 6.10 -42.96 10.17
N ARG A 48 6.01 -41.71 10.63
CA ARG A 48 4.75 -41.10 11.14
C ARG A 48 4.00 -40.27 10.09
N ASP A 49 4.62 -40.01 8.92
CA ASP A 49 4.05 -39.20 7.83
C ASP A 49 2.99 -39.94 7.03
N LYS A 50 1.80 -40.17 7.65
CA LYS A 50 0.67 -40.84 6.99
C LYS A 50 0.13 -40.10 5.77
N ASP A 51 0.31 -38.76 5.71
CA ASP A 51 -0.23 -37.88 4.68
C ASP A 51 0.75 -37.58 3.55
N ASN A 52 1.90 -38.24 3.49
CA ASN A 52 2.98 -37.98 2.55
C ASN A 52 3.46 -36.51 2.53
N TYR A 53 3.47 -35.90 3.68
CA TYR A 53 3.81 -34.48 3.88
C TYR A 53 5.25 -34.19 3.45
N ILE A 54 6.19 -35.11 3.76
CA ILE A 54 7.60 -34.98 3.42
C ILE A 54 7.78 -35.01 1.90
N LEU A 55 7.14 -35.94 1.19
CA LEU A 55 7.20 -36.02 -0.26
C LEU A 55 6.58 -34.81 -0.96
N ARG A 56 5.50 -34.25 -0.39
CA ARG A 56 4.90 -33.00 -0.89
C ARG A 56 5.81 -31.79 -0.68
N SER A 57 6.55 -31.75 0.44
CA SER A 57 7.49 -30.67 0.75
C SER A 57 8.75 -30.66 -0.13
N LEU A 58 9.12 -31.81 -0.66
CA LEU A 58 10.28 -31.97 -1.55
C LEU A 58 9.99 -31.57 -3.02
N LYS A 59 8.73 -31.43 -3.41
CA LYS A 59 8.39 -30.94 -4.74
C LYS A 59 8.84 -29.48 -4.89
N HIS A 60 9.70 -29.21 -5.85
CA HIS A 60 10.18 -27.89 -6.25
C HIS A 60 8.95 -26.96 -6.47
N ASN A 61 8.85 -25.84 -5.77
CA ASN A 61 7.72 -24.91 -5.70
C ASN A 61 6.55 -25.28 -4.74
N SER A 62 6.68 -26.22 -3.86
CA SER A 62 5.77 -26.28 -2.73
C SER A 62 6.08 -25.13 -1.78
N GLY A 63 5.64 -23.90 -2.10
CA GLY A 63 5.61 -22.78 -1.17
C GLY A 63 4.71 -23.14 0.02
N GLU A 64 5.21 -24.01 0.91
CA GLU A 64 4.46 -24.46 2.07
C GLU A 64 4.17 -23.30 2.97
N THR A 65 2.95 -22.82 2.85
CA THR A 65 2.37 -21.84 3.76
C THR A 65 2.20 -22.54 5.10
N ILE A 66 3.09 -22.23 6.05
CA ILE A 66 2.91 -22.70 7.42
C ILE A 66 1.80 -21.86 8.03
N LEU A 67 0.58 -22.37 8.08
CA LEU A 67 -0.56 -21.67 8.65
C LEU A 67 -0.33 -21.31 10.14
N PRO A 68 -0.95 -20.21 10.61
CA PRO A 68 -1.05 -19.91 12.04
C PRO A 68 -1.62 -21.14 12.80
N PRO A 69 -1.16 -21.38 14.03
CA PRO A 69 -1.55 -22.58 14.79
C PRO A 69 -3.06 -22.66 15.08
N ASN A 70 -3.71 -21.50 15.12
CA ASN A 70 -5.14 -21.41 15.47
C ASN A 70 -6.05 -21.18 14.24
N LEU A 71 -5.51 -21.16 13.03
CA LEU A 71 -6.26 -20.98 11.79
C LEU A 71 -6.49 -22.33 11.11
N SER A 72 -7.75 -22.64 10.77
CA SER A 72 -8.07 -23.87 10.07
C SER A 72 -7.60 -23.84 8.62
N LYS A 73 -7.25 -24.99 8.07
CA LYS A 73 -6.82 -25.10 6.66
C LYS A 73 -7.99 -24.81 5.73
N GLU A 74 -9.18 -25.26 6.08
CA GLU A 74 -10.42 -25.08 5.33
C GLU A 74 -10.71 -23.59 5.12
N GLU A 75 -10.57 -22.77 6.17
CA GLU A 75 -10.78 -21.32 6.10
C GLU A 75 -9.75 -20.66 5.19
N PHE A 76 -8.49 -21.09 5.25
CA PHE A 76 -7.45 -20.58 4.34
C PHE A 76 -7.70 -21.00 2.88
N ASP A 77 -8.13 -22.25 2.64
CA ASP A 77 -8.36 -22.78 1.29
C ASP A 77 -9.53 -22.07 0.59
N GLN A 78 -10.53 -21.59 1.35
CA GLN A 78 -11.69 -20.84 0.85
C GLN A 78 -11.39 -19.37 0.52
N LEU A 79 -10.19 -18.86 0.84
CA LEU A 79 -9.83 -17.47 0.53
C LEU A 79 -9.81 -17.20 -0.98
N PRO A 80 -10.39 -16.08 -1.43
CA PRO A 80 -10.49 -15.77 -2.85
C PRO A 80 -9.15 -15.27 -3.43
N ALA A 81 -8.89 -15.64 -4.68
CA ALA A 81 -7.78 -15.12 -5.48
C ALA A 81 -8.19 -13.82 -6.21
N LYS A 82 -8.77 -12.86 -5.49
CA LYS A 82 -9.32 -11.60 -6.01
C LYS A 82 -8.79 -10.40 -5.20
N ALA A 83 -8.94 -9.20 -5.77
CA ALA A 83 -8.58 -7.95 -5.10
C ALA A 83 -9.54 -7.61 -3.95
N GLY A 84 -8.98 -7.12 -2.84
CA GLY A 84 -9.76 -6.72 -1.68
C GLY A 84 -8.95 -6.37 -0.46
N VAL A 85 -9.66 -6.15 0.64
CA VAL A 85 -9.12 -5.93 1.98
C VAL A 85 -9.40 -7.18 2.81
N TYR A 86 -8.44 -7.59 3.63
CA TYR A 86 -8.56 -8.72 4.54
C TYR A 86 -8.26 -8.30 5.98
N TYR A 87 -8.87 -9.04 6.91
CA TYR A 87 -8.83 -8.74 8.34
C TYR A 87 -8.40 -9.98 9.10
N PHE A 88 -7.39 -9.85 9.97
CA PHE A 88 -7.02 -10.89 10.91
C PHE A 88 -7.71 -10.65 12.25
N HIS A 89 -8.33 -11.69 12.78
CA HIS A 89 -9.02 -11.66 14.05
C HIS A 89 -8.30 -12.52 15.09
N ASN A 90 -8.30 -12.08 16.35
CA ASN A 90 -7.82 -12.87 17.48
C ASN A 90 -8.90 -13.84 18.00
N GLY A 91 -8.58 -14.65 19.01
CA GLY A 91 -9.50 -15.59 19.62
C GLY A 91 -10.73 -14.99 20.31
N ARG A 92 -10.74 -13.64 20.48
CA ARG A 92 -11.89 -12.90 21.01
C ARG A 92 -12.73 -12.26 19.89
N GLY A 93 -12.42 -12.53 18.63
CA GLY A 93 -13.09 -11.94 17.47
C GLY A 93 -12.69 -10.49 17.16
N GLN A 94 -11.73 -9.91 17.88
CA GLN A 94 -11.28 -8.54 17.63
C GLN A 94 -10.35 -8.50 16.40
N ILE A 95 -10.49 -7.49 15.56
CA ILE A 95 -9.62 -7.26 14.41
C ILE A 95 -8.26 -6.74 14.91
N ILE A 96 -7.20 -7.51 14.66
CA ILE A 96 -5.83 -7.20 15.07
C ILE A 96 -4.96 -6.67 13.94
N TYR A 97 -5.37 -6.88 12.68
CA TYR A 97 -4.67 -6.41 11.50
C TYR A 97 -5.63 -6.24 10.32
N VAL A 98 -5.42 -5.21 9.54
CA VAL A 98 -6.09 -4.95 8.24
C VAL A 98 -5.02 -4.88 7.16
N GLY A 99 -5.27 -5.46 5.99
CA GLY A 99 -4.34 -5.38 4.88
C GLY A 99 -5.04 -5.43 3.53
N LYS A 100 -4.45 -4.78 2.53
CA LYS A 100 -4.91 -4.81 1.15
C LYS A 100 -4.20 -5.87 0.31
N ALA A 101 -4.85 -6.32 -0.74
CA ALA A 101 -4.26 -7.24 -1.71
C ALA A 101 -4.88 -7.09 -3.10
N ALA A 102 -4.06 -7.20 -4.15
CA ALA A 102 -4.56 -7.48 -5.51
C ALA A 102 -5.01 -8.95 -5.66
N ASN A 103 -4.49 -9.84 -4.81
CA ASN A 103 -4.90 -11.22 -4.67
C ASN A 103 -4.81 -11.60 -3.19
N ILE A 104 -5.97 -11.71 -2.54
CA ILE A 104 -6.09 -11.97 -1.09
C ILE A 104 -5.39 -13.26 -0.70
N LYS A 105 -5.67 -14.37 -1.39
CA LYS A 105 -5.09 -15.68 -1.07
C LYS A 105 -3.57 -15.68 -1.15
N LYS A 106 -3.02 -15.13 -2.25
CA LYS A 106 -1.57 -15.02 -2.46
C LYS A 106 -0.90 -14.13 -1.41
N ARG A 107 -1.52 -13.01 -1.08
CA ARG A 107 -0.99 -12.04 -0.07
C ARG A 107 -0.96 -12.65 1.31
N ILE A 108 -2.02 -13.32 1.72
CA ILE A 108 -2.13 -13.98 3.03
C ILE A 108 -1.15 -15.16 3.10
N ALA A 109 -1.01 -15.96 2.03
CA ALA A 109 0.02 -16.98 1.94
C ALA A 109 1.42 -16.38 2.17
N GLY A 110 1.72 -15.23 1.56
CA GLY A 110 2.99 -14.50 1.75
C GLY A 110 3.26 -14.05 3.18
N HIS A 111 2.24 -13.79 4.01
CA HIS A 111 2.43 -13.53 5.44
C HIS A 111 2.90 -14.76 6.22
N PHE A 112 2.60 -15.95 5.71
CA PHE A 112 2.87 -17.22 6.36
C PHE A 112 4.06 -17.98 5.76
N THR A 113 4.56 -17.54 4.60
CA THR A 113 5.81 -18.02 3.99
C THR A 113 6.95 -17.10 4.40
N GLY A 114 8.04 -17.65 4.89
CA GLY A 114 9.26 -16.90 5.20
C GLY A 114 9.79 -17.14 6.61
N ASP A 115 11.10 -16.88 6.76
CA ASP A 115 11.81 -17.01 8.02
C ASP A 115 11.16 -16.13 9.11
N ALA A 116 10.89 -16.75 10.24
CA ALA A 116 10.30 -16.13 11.43
C ALA A 116 11.25 -15.09 12.12
N ARG A 117 12.20 -14.50 11.40
CA ARG A 117 13.20 -13.59 11.95
C ARG A 117 12.66 -12.22 12.35
N GLU A 118 11.49 -11.83 11.88
CA GLU A 118 10.85 -10.62 12.36
C GLU A 118 9.96 -10.93 13.56
N TRP A 119 10.37 -10.50 14.72
CA TRP A 119 9.71 -10.71 16.03
C TRP A 119 8.20 -10.34 16.01
N ASN A 120 7.81 -9.32 15.26
CA ASN A 120 6.41 -8.91 15.09
C ASN A 120 5.59 -9.91 14.25
N ARG A 121 6.19 -10.59 13.26
CA ARG A 121 5.50 -11.58 12.44
C ARG A 121 5.14 -12.84 13.22
N SER A 122 6.01 -13.27 14.14
CA SER A 122 5.72 -14.44 14.99
C SER A 122 4.60 -14.16 15.99
N ARG A 123 4.52 -12.95 16.55
CA ARG A 123 3.47 -12.55 17.49
C ARG A 123 2.10 -12.51 16.83
N ILE A 124 1.96 -11.76 15.72
CA ILE A 124 0.69 -11.66 15.00
C ILE A 124 0.18 -13.05 14.59
N ARG A 125 1.08 -13.92 14.12
CA ARG A 125 0.77 -15.25 13.64
C ARG A 125 0.13 -16.13 14.71
N ASN A 126 0.60 -16.05 15.97
CA ASN A 126 0.06 -16.83 17.09
C ASN A 126 -1.30 -16.30 17.57
N GLU A 127 -1.63 -15.04 17.27
CA GLU A 127 -2.89 -14.42 17.64
C GLU A 127 -3.98 -14.59 16.57
N ILE A 128 -3.64 -15.00 15.33
CA ILE A 128 -4.62 -15.17 14.25
C ILE A 128 -5.45 -16.44 14.50
N HIS A 129 -6.77 -16.26 14.64
CA HIS A 129 -7.74 -17.33 14.79
C HIS A 129 -8.74 -17.39 13.63
N ARG A 130 -8.99 -16.26 12.97
CA ARG A 130 -9.95 -16.14 11.86
C ARG A 130 -9.50 -15.09 10.86
N ILE A 131 -9.88 -15.27 9.59
CA ILE A 131 -9.66 -14.34 8.51
C ILE A 131 -10.99 -13.98 7.86
N THR A 132 -11.32 -12.70 7.78
CA THR A 132 -12.43 -12.21 6.97
C THR A 132 -11.90 -11.31 5.86
N TYR A 133 -12.72 -11.05 4.85
CA TYR A 133 -12.33 -10.20 3.72
C TYR A 133 -13.51 -9.46 3.11
N GLN A 134 -13.19 -8.38 2.40
CA GLN A 134 -14.13 -7.64 1.56
C GLN A 134 -13.52 -7.47 0.16
N LEU A 135 -14.23 -7.94 -0.87
CA LEU A 135 -13.80 -7.78 -2.25
C LEU A 135 -13.97 -6.34 -2.71
N THR A 136 -13.02 -5.82 -3.47
CA THR A 136 -13.00 -4.44 -3.98
C THR A 136 -12.91 -4.35 -5.49
N GLY A 137 -12.68 -5.48 -6.17
CA GLY A 137 -12.57 -5.53 -7.63
C GLY A 137 -11.24 -5.03 -8.18
N ASN A 138 -10.69 -3.94 -7.65
CA ASN A 138 -9.40 -3.38 -8.04
C ASN A 138 -8.56 -2.91 -6.84
N GLU A 139 -7.33 -2.51 -7.13
CA GLU A 139 -6.36 -2.10 -6.13
C GLU A 139 -6.66 -0.71 -5.54
N LEU A 140 -7.19 0.23 -6.33
CA LEU A 140 -7.50 1.60 -5.87
C LEU A 140 -8.48 1.56 -4.69
N ILE A 141 -9.62 0.89 -4.88
CA ILE A 141 -10.61 0.76 -3.81
C ILE A 141 -10.05 -0.03 -2.62
N ALA A 142 -9.22 -1.05 -2.86
CA ALA A 142 -8.57 -1.78 -1.77
C ALA A 142 -7.65 -0.88 -0.92
N LEU A 143 -6.90 0.03 -1.56
CA LEU A 143 -6.04 1.00 -0.88
C LEU A 143 -6.85 2.03 -0.06
N ILE A 144 -7.92 2.58 -0.66
CA ILE A 144 -8.81 3.53 0.00
C ILE A 144 -9.46 2.87 1.23
N LEU A 145 -10.06 1.70 1.03
CA LEU A 145 -10.76 0.97 2.09
C LEU A 145 -9.81 0.54 3.21
N GLU A 146 -8.62 0.03 2.90
CA GLU A 146 -7.60 -0.31 3.90
C GLU A 146 -7.27 0.90 4.78
N SER A 147 -7.02 2.06 4.17
CA SER A 147 -6.71 3.30 4.89
C SER A 147 -7.84 3.73 5.83
N GLN A 148 -9.08 3.66 5.36
CA GLN A 148 -10.27 4.00 6.15
C GLN A 148 -10.48 3.00 7.31
N GLU A 149 -10.37 1.70 7.03
CA GLU A 149 -10.56 0.64 8.03
C GLU A 149 -9.47 0.67 9.11
N ILE A 150 -8.22 0.93 8.78
CA ILE A 150 -7.16 1.08 9.78
C ILE A 150 -7.42 2.27 10.70
N ARG A 151 -7.92 3.38 10.17
CA ARG A 151 -8.30 4.55 10.99
C ARG A 151 -9.51 4.27 11.88
N ARG A 152 -10.51 3.60 11.34
CA ARG A 152 -11.76 3.28 12.06
C ARG A 152 -11.54 2.26 13.18
N LEU A 153 -10.78 1.18 12.89
CA LEU A 153 -10.62 0.03 13.77
C LEU A 153 -9.39 0.13 14.68
N TRP A 154 -8.40 0.94 14.32
CA TRP A 154 -7.14 1.11 15.03
C TRP A 154 -6.47 -0.20 15.42
N PRO A 155 -6.21 -1.15 14.47
CA PRO A 155 -5.81 -2.51 14.78
C PRO A 155 -4.43 -2.55 15.42
N LYS A 156 -4.20 -3.51 16.33
CA LYS A 156 -2.97 -3.65 17.12
C LYS A 156 -1.69 -3.67 16.28
N TYR A 157 -1.72 -4.31 15.12
CA TYR A 157 -0.52 -4.60 14.31
C TYR A 157 -0.32 -3.70 13.08
N ASN A 158 -1.20 -2.75 12.80
CA ASN A 158 -1.01 -1.74 11.76
C ASN A 158 -0.19 -0.54 12.26
N LEU A 159 1.03 -0.76 12.75
CA LEU A 159 1.82 0.27 13.44
C LEU A 159 2.23 1.40 12.48
N ALA A 160 2.71 1.09 11.29
CA ALA A 160 3.22 2.09 10.35
C ALA A 160 2.20 3.14 9.90
N GLN A 161 0.92 2.77 9.83
CA GLN A 161 -0.15 3.67 9.39
C GLN A 161 -0.84 4.41 10.56
N LYS A 162 -0.50 4.08 11.80
CA LYS A 162 -1.00 4.76 13.00
C LYS A 162 -0.24 6.04 13.31
N TYR A 163 1.04 6.07 12.99
CA TYR A 163 1.84 7.27 13.16
C TYR A 163 1.60 8.19 11.97
N ARG A 164 1.54 9.50 12.20
CA ARG A 164 1.53 10.49 11.14
C ARG A 164 2.71 10.17 10.21
N LEU A 165 2.41 9.79 8.98
CA LEU A 165 3.40 9.88 7.92
C LEU A 165 3.76 11.37 7.81
N ASP A 166 5.04 11.66 7.72
CA ASP A 166 5.48 13.01 7.39
C ASP A 166 4.79 13.40 6.08
N GLU A 167 3.85 14.33 6.17
CA GLU A 167 3.17 14.85 4.99
C GLU A 167 4.06 15.90 4.35
N TRP A 168 4.23 15.79 3.06
CA TRP A 168 4.95 16.79 2.26
C TRP A 168 3.96 17.67 1.52
N GLY A 169 4.23 18.96 1.45
CA GLY A 169 3.38 19.92 0.74
C GLY A 169 4.15 20.72 -0.27
N ILE A 170 3.48 21.08 -1.36
CA ILE A 170 3.94 22.12 -2.28
C ILE A 170 3.37 23.43 -1.81
N TYR A 171 4.25 24.41 -1.63
CA TYR A 171 3.90 25.77 -1.22
C TYR A 171 4.34 26.75 -2.33
N CYS A 172 3.64 27.87 -2.45
CA CYS A 172 4.06 28.98 -3.28
C CYS A 172 4.16 30.26 -2.47
N TYR A 173 5.06 31.14 -2.87
CA TYR A 173 5.26 32.46 -2.30
C TYR A 173 5.93 33.37 -3.34
N GLU A 174 5.82 34.68 -3.16
CA GLU A 174 6.55 35.64 -3.98
C GLU A 174 7.89 35.96 -3.33
N ASP A 175 8.95 36.02 -4.11
CA ASP A 175 10.26 36.50 -3.66
C ASP A 175 10.35 38.03 -3.69
N ARG A 176 11.49 38.56 -3.23
CA ARG A 176 11.70 40.01 -3.15
C ARG A 176 11.68 40.71 -4.51
N ASN A 177 11.90 39.99 -5.59
CA ASN A 177 11.82 40.47 -6.95
C ASN A 177 10.43 40.30 -7.56
N GLY A 178 9.46 39.80 -6.78
CA GLY A 178 8.09 39.58 -7.17
C GLY A 178 7.85 38.31 -7.99
N TYR A 179 8.86 37.46 -8.19
CA TYR A 179 8.66 36.16 -8.87
C TYR A 179 8.00 35.14 -7.96
N VAL A 180 7.01 34.45 -8.47
CA VAL A 180 6.39 33.31 -7.77
C VAL A 180 7.40 32.16 -7.67
N ARG A 181 7.55 31.65 -6.46
CA ARG A 181 8.40 30.50 -6.15
C ARG A 181 7.60 29.33 -5.61
N PHE A 182 8.05 28.15 -5.96
CA PHE A 182 7.52 26.92 -5.37
C PHE A 182 8.56 26.28 -4.46
N THR A 183 8.08 25.55 -3.45
CA THR A 183 8.95 24.76 -2.58
C THR A 183 8.21 23.52 -2.06
N VAL A 184 8.96 22.44 -1.86
CA VAL A 184 8.47 21.19 -1.26
C VAL A 184 9.00 21.11 0.16
N ASN A 185 8.11 21.16 1.15
CA ASN A 185 8.45 21.07 2.56
C ASN A 185 7.49 20.16 3.33
N ASN A 186 7.92 19.72 4.51
CA ASN A 186 7.04 19.02 5.43
C ASN A 186 5.86 19.91 5.84
N VAL A 187 4.68 19.31 5.95
CA VAL A 187 3.47 20.02 6.38
C VAL A 187 3.50 20.22 7.89
N ALA A 188 3.76 21.46 8.30
CA ALA A 188 3.69 21.87 9.71
C ALA A 188 2.26 22.25 10.12
N ARG A 189 2.00 22.22 11.44
CA ARG A 189 0.71 22.73 11.99
C ARG A 189 0.52 24.19 11.61
N GLY A 190 -0.66 24.53 11.10
CA GLY A 190 -1.02 25.89 10.72
C GLY A 190 -0.58 26.31 9.32
N THR A 191 0.17 25.46 8.58
CA THR A 191 0.53 25.74 7.19
C THR A 191 -0.51 25.18 6.22
N ARG A 192 -0.76 25.90 5.11
CA ARG A 192 -1.68 25.47 4.03
C ARG A 192 -0.90 25.32 2.75
N PRO A 193 -0.44 24.11 2.40
CA PRO A 193 0.15 23.84 1.09
C PRO A 193 -0.92 23.91 -0.01
N LEU A 194 -0.51 24.14 -1.25
CA LEU A 194 -1.36 24.03 -2.44
C LEU A 194 -1.88 22.58 -2.59
N ILE A 195 -1.00 21.63 -2.38
CA ILE A 195 -1.31 20.18 -2.45
C ILE A 195 -0.42 19.41 -1.47
N ARG A 196 -0.91 18.26 -0.98
CA ARG A 196 -0.20 17.40 -0.02
C ARG A 196 0.16 16.06 -0.64
N PHE A 197 1.26 15.47 -0.16
CA PHE A 197 1.79 14.17 -0.59
C PHE A 197 2.22 13.34 0.61
N SER A 198 2.22 12.02 0.44
CA SER A 198 2.71 11.07 1.44
C SER A 198 4.23 10.91 1.44
N SER A 199 4.91 11.35 0.37
CA SER A 199 6.37 11.31 0.29
C SER A 199 6.95 12.56 -0.38
N LYS A 200 8.20 12.88 -0.05
CA LYS A 200 8.95 13.94 -0.73
C LYS A 200 9.13 13.65 -2.21
N GLY A 201 9.37 12.39 -2.56
CA GLY A 201 9.57 11.96 -3.95
C GLY A 201 8.35 12.23 -4.81
N ASP A 202 7.14 11.91 -4.32
CA ASP A 202 5.90 12.17 -5.04
C ASP A 202 5.65 13.67 -5.24
N ALA A 203 5.90 14.48 -4.21
CA ALA A 203 5.79 15.93 -4.30
C ALA A 203 6.77 16.51 -5.32
N TRP A 204 8.01 15.99 -5.36
CA TRP A 204 9.03 16.41 -6.32
C TRP A 204 8.68 16.01 -7.75
N ASN A 205 8.25 14.79 -7.98
CA ASN A 205 7.84 14.29 -9.30
C ASN A 205 6.66 15.11 -9.84
N PHE A 206 5.68 15.39 -8.98
CA PHE A 206 4.54 16.23 -9.34
C PHE A 206 4.97 17.64 -9.73
N LEU A 207 5.84 18.26 -8.93
CA LEU A 207 6.31 19.61 -9.22
C LEU A 207 7.15 19.64 -10.51
N TRP A 208 7.96 18.61 -10.78
CA TRP A 208 8.68 18.48 -12.05
C TRP A 208 7.74 18.39 -13.25
N ASP A 209 6.65 17.64 -13.13
CA ASP A 209 5.62 17.55 -14.17
C ASP A 209 5.02 18.94 -14.46
N LYS A 210 4.65 19.69 -13.42
CA LYS A 210 4.14 21.06 -13.57
C LYS A 210 5.17 22.02 -14.17
N VAL A 211 6.42 21.92 -13.76
CA VAL A 211 7.52 22.71 -14.34
C VAL A 211 7.65 22.47 -15.84
N ARG A 212 7.54 21.24 -16.30
CA ARG A 212 7.60 20.89 -17.72
C ARG A 212 6.35 21.33 -18.48
N THR A 213 5.17 21.07 -17.93
CA THR A 213 3.88 21.38 -18.59
C THR A 213 3.67 22.86 -18.76
N TYR A 214 4.07 23.68 -17.79
CA TYR A 214 3.87 25.14 -17.78
C TYR A 214 5.15 25.93 -18.05
N GLU A 215 6.22 25.27 -18.50
CA GLU A 215 7.52 25.88 -18.80
C GLU A 215 8.03 26.78 -17.66
N LEU A 216 7.92 26.29 -16.41
CA LEU A 216 8.36 27.04 -15.24
C LEU A 216 9.87 26.91 -15.03
N CYS A 217 10.42 27.82 -14.21
CA CYS A 217 11.84 27.77 -13.89
C CYS A 217 12.15 26.76 -12.79
N PRO A 218 12.98 25.71 -13.03
CA PRO A 218 13.33 24.71 -12.01
C PRO A 218 14.01 25.31 -10.77
N LYS A 219 14.79 26.40 -10.93
CA LYS A 219 15.41 27.10 -9.79
C LYS A 219 14.38 27.82 -8.92
N LEU A 220 13.44 28.54 -9.52
CA LEU A 220 12.37 29.21 -8.79
C LEU A 220 11.39 28.21 -8.20
N SER A 221 11.32 27.02 -8.77
CA SER A 221 10.52 25.89 -8.24
C SER A 221 11.25 25.05 -7.18
N GLY A 222 12.46 25.44 -6.74
CA GLY A 222 13.22 24.75 -5.70
C GLY A 222 13.70 23.33 -6.10
N LEU A 223 13.62 22.98 -7.38
CA LEU A 223 14.04 21.68 -7.92
C LEU A 223 15.51 21.65 -8.34
N GLN A 224 16.11 22.81 -8.54
CA GLN A 224 17.53 22.99 -8.85
C GLN A 224 18.16 23.96 -7.85
N LEU A 225 19.19 23.51 -7.14
CA LEU A 225 19.83 24.27 -6.04
C LEU A 225 21.18 24.90 -6.45
N SER A 226 21.59 24.86 -7.71
CA SER A 226 22.89 25.39 -8.13
C SER A 226 22.95 26.93 -7.98
N ARG A 227 24.11 27.46 -7.58
CA ARG A 227 24.38 28.89 -7.55
C ARG A 227 24.81 29.45 -8.93
N GLU A 228 25.18 28.54 -9.84
CA GLU A 228 25.63 28.87 -11.19
C GLU A 228 24.47 29.13 -12.13
N LEU A 229 24.78 29.51 -13.39
CA LEU A 229 23.81 29.68 -14.45
C LEU A 229 22.92 28.41 -14.57
N CYS A 230 21.63 28.65 -14.73
CA CYS A 230 20.67 27.58 -14.85
C CYS A 230 20.94 26.73 -16.11
N PHE A 231 21.17 25.45 -15.96
CA PHE A 231 21.43 24.53 -17.08
C PHE A 231 20.30 24.57 -18.11
N GLU A 232 19.04 24.59 -17.66
CA GLU A 232 17.89 24.67 -18.57
C GLU A 232 17.84 25.97 -19.39
N TYR A 233 18.38 27.08 -18.85
CA TYR A 233 18.52 28.31 -19.62
C TYR A 233 19.63 28.21 -20.68
N GLN A 234 20.75 27.57 -20.34
CA GLN A 234 21.86 27.37 -21.29
C GLN A 234 21.47 26.46 -22.45
N THR A 235 20.58 25.48 -22.20
CA THR A 235 20.08 24.56 -23.21
C THR A 235 18.86 25.08 -23.98
N GLY A 236 18.39 26.30 -23.68
CA GLY A 236 17.21 26.88 -24.32
C GLY A 236 15.88 26.35 -23.86
N ASN A 237 15.84 25.53 -22.78
CA ASN A 237 14.63 24.93 -22.26
C ASN A 237 13.88 25.81 -21.25
N CYS A 238 14.37 27.02 -20.98
CA CYS A 238 13.77 27.93 -20.00
C CYS A 238 14.00 29.40 -20.41
N HIS A 239 13.07 30.26 -20.06
CA HIS A 239 13.06 31.68 -20.45
C HIS A 239 13.92 32.58 -19.56
N GLY A 240 14.62 32.04 -18.55
CA GLY A 240 15.57 32.78 -17.72
C GLY A 240 14.96 33.61 -16.59
N ALA A 241 13.78 33.23 -16.07
CA ALA A 241 13.11 33.93 -14.96
C ALA A 241 14.01 34.07 -13.71
N CYS A 242 14.81 33.04 -13.36
CA CYS A 242 15.72 33.07 -12.20
C CYS A 242 16.91 34.05 -12.39
N MET A 243 17.10 34.56 -13.58
CA MET A 243 18.14 35.55 -13.95
C MET A 243 17.53 36.92 -14.27
N CYS A 244 16.25 37.10 -14.05
CA CYS A 244 15.46 38.28 -14.39
C CYS A 244 15.54 38.67 -15.90
N VAL A 245 15.78 37.67 -16.77
CA VAL A 245 15.74 37.86 -18.24
C VAL A 245 14.29 37.83 -18.71
N GLU A 246 13.50 36.88 -18.22
CA GLU A 246 12.08 36.85 -18.47
C GLU A 246 11.35 37.85 -17.57
N PRO A 247 10.42 38.67 -18.11
CA PRO A 247 9.62 39.58 -17.30
C PRO A 247 8.76 38.82 -16.27
N GLN A 248 8.73 39.35 -15.05
CA GLN A 248 7.99 38.77 -13.92
C GLN A 248 6.54 38.47 -14.27
N GLN A 249 5.83 39.38 -14.94
CA GLN A 249 4.42 39.21 -15.29
C GLN A 249 4.19 37.97 -16.17
N LEU A 250 5.07 37.73 -17.15
CA LEU A 250 4.95 36.58 -18.05
C LEU A 250 5.22 35.26 -17.31
N TYR A 251 6.24 35.21 -16.47
CA TYR A 251 6.52 34.03 -15.64
C TYR A 251 5.38 33.75 -14.65
N ASN A 252 4.94 34.80 -13.94
CA ASN A 252 3.89 34.64 -12.93
C ASN A 252 2.54 34.25 -13.54
N SER A 253 2.22 34.65 -14.78
CA SER A 253 0.98 34.17 -15.43
C SER A 253 0.99 32.66 -15.62
N ARG A 254 2.11 32.07 -16.08
CA ARG A 254 2.25 30.60 -16.16
C ARG A 254 2.23 29.92 -14.80
N CYS A 255 2.84 30.55 -13.78
CA CYS A 255 2.71 30.05 -12.40
C CYS A 255 1.27 30.03 -11.92
N GLN A 256 0.48 31.08 -12.24
CA GLN A 256 -0.94 31.13 -11.87
C GLN A 256 -1.76 30.05 -12.58
N GLU A 257 -1.47 29.75 -13.85
CA GLU A 257 -2.09 28.64 -14.57
C GLU A 257 -1.73 27.29 -13.92
N ALA A 258 -0.47 27.08 -13.57
CA ALA A 258 -0.03 25.90 -12.83
C ALA A 258 -0.72 25.78 -11.47
N ILE A 259 -0.85 26.87 -10.71
CA ILE A 259 -1.56 26.91 -9.43
C ILE A 259 -3.04 26.59 -9.63
N ARG A 260 -3.71 27.21 -10.59
CA ARG A 260 -5.12 26.92 -10.92
C ARG A 260 -5.31 25.46 -11.27
N SER A 261 -4.44 24.84 -12.06
CA SER A 261 -4.53 23.42 -12.39
C SER A 261 -4.47 22.48 -11.17
N VAL A 262 -4.04 22.99 -10.03
CA VAL A 262 -3.90 22.23 -8.77
C VAL A 262 -4.97 22.63 -7.75
N THR A 263 -5.34 23.94 -7.74
CA THR A 263 -6.24 24.53 -6.75
C THR A 263 -7.66 24.77 -7.29
N ASP A 264 -7.82 24.78 -8.63
CA ASP A 264 -9.15 24.90 -9.16
C ASP A 264 -9.99 23.78 -8.57
N GLU A 265 -11.09 24.18 -7.97
CA GLU A 265 -12.21 23.32 -7.66
C GLU A 265 -12.81 22.82 -8.98
N GLY A 266 -11.91 22.28 -9.82
CA GLY A 266 -12.09 21.89 -11.19
C GLY A 266 -13.08 20.75 -11.34
N ASN A 267 -13.24 20.26 -12.53
CA ASN A 267 -14.16 19.22 -12.95
C ASN A 267 -14.29 18.09 -11.92
N SER A 268 -15.51 17.66 -11.71
CA SER A 268 -15.76 16.42 -10.98
C SER A 268 -15.32 15.25 -11.86
N VAL A 269 -14.70 14.25 -11.28
CA VAL A 269 -14.13 13.10 -12.01
C VAL A 269 -14.56 11.80 -11.36
N ALA A 270 -15.08 10.87 -12.17
CA ALA A 270 -15.24 9.49 -11.75
C ALA A 270 -14.10 8.62 -12.28
N ILE A 271 -13.46 7.87 -11.40
CA ILE A 271 -12.46 6.85 -11.76
C ILE A 271 -13.19 5.52 -11.82
N ILE A 272 -13.38 5.00 -13.03
CA ILE A 272 -14.10 3.77 -13.29
C ILE A 272 -13.11 2.62 -13.46
N GLY A 273 -13.32 1.53 -12.73
CA GLY A 273 -12.45 0.37 -12.77
C GLY A 273 -13.22 -0.96 -12.69
N LYS A 274 -12.47 -2.07 -12.55
CA LYS A 274 -13.08 -3.40 -12.41
C LYS A 274 -13.88 -3.51 -11.12
N GLY A 275 -15.11 -4.06 -11.20
CA GLY A 275 -15.94 -4.42 -10.06
C GLY A 275 -15.54 -5.75 -9.41
N ARG A 276 -16.30 -6.15 -8.39
CA ARG A 276 -16.07 -7.39 -7.60
C ARG A 276 -16.33 -8.66 -8.42
N ASN A 277 -17.14 -8.52 -9.47
CA ASN A 277 -17.48 -9.59 -10.40
C ASN A 277 -17.59 -9.06 -11.86
N ALA A 278 -17.85 -9.95 -12.81
CA ALA A 278 -17.87 -9.59 -14.24
C ALA A 278 -19.02 -8.66 -14.65
N ARG A 279 -20.09 -8.57 -13.85
CA ARG A 279 -21.27 -7.71 -14.15
C ARG A 279 -21.14 -6.32 -13.56
N GLU A 280 -20.18 -6.12 -12.66
CA GLU A 280 -19.98 -4.86 -11.96
C GLU A 280 -18.76 -4.10 -12.49
N GLN A 281 -18.85 -2.80 -12.40
CA GLN A 281 -17.74 -1.86 -12.42
C GLN A 281 -17.64 -1.12 -11.09
N SER A 282 -16.46 -0.73 -10.72
CA SER A 282 -16.21 0.08 -9.54
C SER A 282 -16.13 1.55 -9.93
N LEU A 283 -16.38 2.40 -8.98
CA LEU A 283 -16.43 3.84 -9.16
C LEU A 283 -15.80 4.52 -7.94
N VAL A 284 -14.88 5.45 -8.16
CA VAL A 284 -14.40 6.40 -7.15
C VAL A 284 -14.76 7.79 -7.64
N LEU A 285 -15.53 8.55 -6.84
CA LEU A 285 -15.96 9.90 -7.20
C LEU A 285 -15.13 10.96 -6.49
N VAL A 286 -14.63 11.88 -7.30
CA VAL A 286 -13.93 13.10 -6.87
C VAL A 286 -14.77 14.28 -7.35
N GLU A 287 -15.31 15.07 -6.46
CA GLU A 287 -16.08 16.27 -6.76
C GLU A 287 -15.26 17.49 -6.44
N ARG A 288 -15.01 18.34 -7.45
CA ARG A 288 -14.21 19.57 -7.29
C ARG A 288 -12.89 19.33 -6.56
N GLY A 289 -12.16 18.31 -6.99
CA GLY A 289 -10.88 17.93 -6.43
C GLY A 289 -10.93 17.19 -5.08
N LYS A 290 -12.11 17.00 -4.46
CA LYS A 290 -12.28 16.33 -3.16
C LYS A 290 -12.85 14.93 -3.33
N TYR A 291 -12.28 13.97 -2.64
CA TYR A 291 -12.82 12.61 -2.59
C TYR A 291 -14.17 12.58 -1.88
N LEU A 292 -15.21 12.12 -2.56
CA LEU A 292 -16.53 11.93 -1.96
C LEU A 292 -16.75 10.51 -1.45
N GLY A 293 -16.33 9.51 -2.21
CA GLY A 293 -16.60 8.13 -1.87
C GLY A 293 -16.33 7.18 -3.03
N PHE A 294 -16.68 5.91 -2.82
CA PHE A 294 -16.63 4.91 -3.87
C PHE A 294 -17.91 4.07 -3.88
N GLY A 295 -18.17 3.40 -4.99
CA GLY A 295 -19.33 2.54 -5.16
C GLY A 295 -19.10 1.44 -6.19
N PHE A 296 -20.15 0.66 -6.43
CA PHE A 296 -20.18 -0.38 -7.44
C PHE A 296 -21.48 -0.27 -8.22
N LEU A 297 -21.37 -0.34 -9.54
CA LEU A 297 -22.48 -0.21 -10.48
C LEU A 297 -22.53 -1.43 -11.40
N ASP A 298 -23.67 -1.67 -12.02
CA ASP A 298 -23.72 -2.53 -13.19
C ASP A 298 -22.86 -1.94 -14.32
N ARG A 299 -22.20 -2.79 -15.11
CA ARG A 299 -21.32 -2.34 -16.22
C ARG A 299 -22.05 -1.51 -17.29
N LYS A 300 -23.38 -1.61 -17.37
CA LYS A 300 -24.20 -0.86 -18.31
C LYS A 300 -24.81 0.41 -17.71
N ALA A 301 -24.47 0.72 -16.45
CA ALA A 301 -24.99 1.92 -15.79
C ALA A 301 -24.50 3.20 -16.50
N PRO A 302 -25.31 4.26 -16.54
CA PRO A 302 -24.95 5.52 -17.17
C PRO A 302 -23.94 6.30 -16.30
N VAL A 303 -22.64 6.02 -16.49
CA VAL A 303 -21.57 6.67 -15.73
C VAL A 303 -21.33 8.11 -16.14
N GLU A 304 -21.90 8.56 -17.23
CA GLU A 304 -21.87 9.95 -17.73
C GLU A 304 -22.83 10.87 -16.96
N ASP A 305 -23.82 10.30 -16.26
CA ASP A 305 -24.75 11.06 -15.42
C ASP A 305 -24.18 11.26 -14.02
N PHE A 306 -23.74 12.49 -13.76
CA PHE A 306 -23.12 12.86 -12.48
C PHE A 306 -24.03 12.64 -11.27
N GLU A 307 -25.28 13.04 -11.35
CA GLU A 307 -26.24 12.91 -10.23
C GLU A 307 -26.56 11.43 -9.95
N PHE A 308 -26.70 10.61 -10.99
CA PHE A 308 -26.83 9.17 -10.83
C PHE A 308 -25.61 8.57 -10.13
N VAL A 309 -24.41 8.88 -10.61
CA VAL A 309 -23.13 8.41 -10.04
C VAL A 309 -22.99 8.86 -8.59
N ARG A 310 -23.32 10.11 -8.28
CA ARG A 310 -23.29 10.66 -6.93
C ARG A 310 -24.26 9.97 -5.97
N GLY A 311 -25.43 9.54 -6.48
CA GLY A 311 -26.43 8.83 -5.68
C GLY A 311 -26.05 7.39 -5.31
N VAL A 312 -25.12 6.77 -6.04
CA VAL A 312 -24.74 5.36 -5.85
C VAL A 312 -23.51 5.18 -4.95
N ILE A 313 -22.68 6.21 -4.79
CA ILE A 313 -21.49 6.11 -3.96
C ILE A 313 -21.82 6.00 -2.48
N SER A 314 -21.04 5.18 -1.77
CA SER A 314 -20.97 5.22 -0.32
C SER A 314 -20.03 6.34 0.10
N PRO A 315 -20.49 7.32 0.90
CA PRO A 315 -19.64 8.41 1.33
C PRO A 315 -18.38 7.90 2.04
N GLY A 316 -17.24 8.45 1.66
CA GLY A 316 -15.96 8.12 2.25
C GLY A 316 -15.39 9.29 3.06
N VAL A 317 -14.45 8.98 3.95
CA VAL A 317 -13.74 10.01 4.70
C VAL A 317 -12.55 10.48 3.87
N GLU A 318 -12.55 11.75 3.49
CA GLU A 318 -11.39 12.39 2.87
C GLU A 318 -10.24 12.47 3.87
N THR A 319 -9.10 11.98 3.47
CA THR A 319 -7.86 12.08 4.25
C THR A 319 -6.71 12.40 3.31
N PRO A 320 -5.62 13.01 3.78
CA PRO A 320 -4.45 13.27 2.93
C PRO A 320 -3.93 12.01 2.24
N THR A 321 -3.97 10.87 2.92
CA THR A 321 -3.57 9.58 2.34
C THR A 321 -4.48 9.16 1.19
N VAL A 322 -5.80 9.28 1.35
CA VAL A 322 -6.77 8.95 0.30
C VAL A 322 -6.65 9.92 -0.87
N GLN A 323 -6.51 11.23 -0.59
CA GLN A 323 -6.34 12.24 -1.63
C GLN A 323 -5.06 12.01 -2.45
N ASN A 324 -3.94 11.67 -1.79
CA ASN A 324 -2.69 11.36 -2.47
C ASN A 324 -2.79 10.12 -3.36
N LEU A 325 -3.49 9.07 -2.90
CA LEU A 325 -3.77 7.89 -3.71
C LEU A 325 -4.55 8.25 -4.97
N ILE A 326 -5.61 9.04 -4.83
CA ILE A 326 -6.46 9.50 -5.93
C ILE A 326 -5.65 10.34 -6.91
N ASN A 327 -4.89 11.32 -6.43
CA ASN A 327 -4.04 12.16 -7.28
C ASN A 327 -3.05 11.33 -8.09
N SER A 328 -2.43 10.29 -7.46
CA SER A 328 -1.53 9.37 -8.16
C SER A 328 -2.22 8.56 -9.26
N TYR A 329 -3.48 8.16 -9.06
CA TYR A 329 -4.26 7.44 -10.07
C TYR A 329 -4.79 8.35 -11.18
N LEU A 330 -5.15 9.59 -10.86
CA LEU A 330 -5.55 10.59 -11.86
C LEU A 330 -4.41 10.92 -12.82
N MET A 331 -3.17 10.93 -12.32
CA MET A 331 -1.97 11.16 -13.14
C MET A 331 -1.57 9.95 -13.97
N ASN A 332 -1.71 8.73 -13.42
CA ASN A 332 -1.32 7.47 -14.06
C ASN A 332 -2.41 6.42 -13.84
N PRO A 333 -3.49 6.41 -14.62
CA PRO A 333 -4.51 5.38 -14.56
C PRO A 333 -3.90 4.00 -14.89
N ARG A 334 -4.12 3.00 -14.02
CA ARG A 334 -3.55 1.66 -14.16
C ARG A 334 -4.56 0.67 -14.76
N GLY A 335 -5.29 1.09 -15.77
CA GLY A 335 -6.37 0.32 -16.40
C GLY A 335 -7.77 0.73 -15.95
N GLU A 336 -7.87 1.82 -15.19
CA GLU A 336 -9.09 2.57 -14.93
C GLU A 336 -9.31 3.58 -16.06
N HIS A 337 -10.60 3.93 -16.29
CA HIS A 337 -10.94 5.01 -17.22
C HIS A 337 -11.56 6.18 -16.46
N LEU A 338 -11.33 7.41 -16.95
CA LEU A 338 -11.78 8.63 -16.30
C LEU A 338 -12.99 9.19 -17.04
N VAL A 339 -14.03 9.52 -16.30
CA VAL A 339 -15.19 10.28 -16.77
C VAL A 339 -15.13 11.64 -16.11
N VAL A 340 -15.10 12.71 -16.91
CA VAL A 340 -15.01 14.11 -16.44
C VAL A 340 -16.37 14.75 -16.61
N TYR A 341 -16.85 15.44 -15.57
CA TYR A 341 -18.15 16.12 -15.53
C TYR A 341 -18.00 17.64 -15.47
#